data_54d0527aea8ad4e2efc54519502b616d
#
_entry.id   54d0527aea8ad4e2efc54519502b616d
#
_cell.length_a   1.000
_cell.length_b   1.000
_cell.length_c   1.000
_cell.angle_alpha   90.00
_cell.angle_beta   90.00
_cell.angle_gamma   90.00
#
_symmetry.space_group_name_H-M   'P 1'
#
loop_
_entity.id
_entity.type
_entity.pdbx_description
1 polymer ?
#
loop_
_entity_poly.entity_id
_entity_poly.type
_entity_poly.pdbx_seq_one_letter_code
_entity_poly.pdbx_strand_id
1 'polypeptide(L)'
;MYRLQHHEARLTTYTLFFPQQALVHKGGNSFQHIDLEITFDYNSADISAKSLPSVQALGRALTNNDLKGSTFVVAGHTDAAGGEGYNQDLSERRADAIKRYLVDKYGINGTDLVTVGYGKSKLKDPSQPMAEVNRRVQVVNMENKATASNAAK
;
A
#
# COMPACT_ATOMS: atom_id res chain seq x y z
N MET A 1 -9.41 -4.75 -7.62
CA MET A 1 -9.00 -4.11 -8.74
C MET A 1 -9.98 -3.08 -9.15
N TYR A 2 -9.52 -1.93 -9.45
CA TYR A 2 -10.39 -0.89 -9.75
C TYR A 2 -10.48 -0.71 -11.21
N ARG A 3 -11.60 -0.37 -11.75
CA ARG A 3 -11.65 -0.12 -13.10
C ARG A 3 -12.63 0.97 -13.38
N LEU A 4 -12.38 1.77 -14.33
CA LEU A 4 -13.21 2.78 -14.68
C LEU A 4 -14.06 2.36 -15.72
N GLN A 5 -15.23 2.71 -15.69
CA GLN A 5 -16.03 2.28 -16.67
C GLN A 5 -16.37 3.35 -17.48
N HIS A 6 -16.09 4.51 -17.34
CA HIS A 6 -16.54 5.42 -18.12
C HIS A 6 -16.11 5.32 -19.37
N HIS A 7 -16.76 5.01 -20.05
CA HIS A 7 -16.75 5.14 -21.33
C HIS A 7 -15.50 5.10 -21.90
N GLU A 8 -15.39 5.44 -22.86
CA GLU A 8 -14.41 5.37 -23.71
C GLU A 8 -13.21 5.53 -23.19
N ALA A 9 -13.15 5.60 -22.17
CA ALA A 9 -11.95 5.80 -21.62
C ALA A 9 -11.08 4.71 -21.94
N ARG A 10 -9.94 4.90 -22.41
CA ARG A 10 -9.06 3.93 -22.58
C ARG A 10 -8.39 3.71 -21.31
N LEU A 11 -8.51 2.59 -20.70
CA LEU A 11 -7.81 2.22 -19.49
C LEU A 11 -6.41 1.85 -19.87
N THR A 12 -5.47 2.53 -19.35
CA THR A 12 -4.10 2.19 -19.56
C THR A 12 -3.62 1.52 -18.30
N THR A 13 -3.19 0.31 -18.44
CA THR A 13 -2.69 -0.46 -17.31
C THR A 13 -1.19 -0.52 -17.41
N TYR A 14 -0.54 -0.08 -16.37
CA TYR A 14 0.89 -0.21 -16.30
C TYR A 14 1.16 -1.33 -15.34
N THR A 15 1.73 -2.39 -15.84
CA THR A 15 2.08 -3.52 -14.99
C THR A 15 3.55 -3.41 -14.68
N LEU A 16 3.83 -3.17 -13.43
CA LEU A 16 5.19 -3.12 -13.00
C LEU A 16 5.47 -4.43 -12.32
N PHE A 17 6.52 -5.09 -12.77
CA PHE A 17 6.82 -6.38 -12.20
C PHE A 17 7.65 -6.18 -10.96
N PHE A 18 7.10 -6.57 -9.84
CA PHE A 18 7.80 -6.56 -8.58
C PHE A 18 7.87 -7.99 -8.12
N PRO A 19 8.71 -8.29 -7.17
CA PRO A 19 8.68 -9.63 -6.57
C PRO A 19 7.30 -10.00 -6.07
N GLN A 20 6.50 -8.99 -5.68
CA GLN A 20 5.16 -9.26 -5.29
C GLN A 20 4.26 -8.47 -6.13
N GLN A 21 4.17 -8.47 -7.24
CA GLN A 21 3.32 -7.90 -8.24
C GLN A 21 2.46 -6.74 -7.81
N ALA A 22 2.55 -5.66 -8.49
CA ALA A 22 1.71 -4.49 -8.27
C ALA A 22 1.15 -4.02 -9.58
N LEU A 23 -0.07 -3.52 -9.53
CA LEU A 23 -0.71 -2.98 -10.71
C LEU A 23 -0.98 -1.52 -10.49
N VAL A 24 -0.64 -0.73 -11.48
CA VAL A 24 -0.99 0.69 -11.46
C VAL A 24 -1.94 0.90 -12.62
N HIS A 25 -3.11 1.39 -12.31
CA HIS A 25 -4.12 1.62 -13.33
C HIS A 25 -4.39 3.10 -13.48
N LYS A 26 -4.44 3.55 -14.69
CA LYS A 26 -4.76 4.93 -14.95
C LYS A 26 -5.92 4.96 -15.90
N GLY A 27 -6.99 5.53 -15.50
CA GLY A 27 -8.18 5.59 -16.33
C GLY A 27 -8.37 6.91 -16.97
N GLY A 28 -9.42 7.01 -17.78
CA GLY A 28 -9.71 8.20 -18.52
C GLY A 28 -10.00 9.42 -17.66
N ASN A 29 -10.42 9.21 -16.42
CA ASN A 29 -10.68 10.33 -15.54
C ASN A 29 -9.49 10.60 -14.66
N SER A 30 -8.36 10.15 -15.05
CA SER A 30 -7.12 10.33 -14.30
C SER A 30 -7.10 9.60 -12.98
N PHE A 31 -7.98 8.64 -12.79
CA PHE A 31 -7.89 7.82 -11.62
C PHE A 31 -6.69 6.93 -11.73
N GLN A 32 -5.96 6.81 -10.68
CA GLN A 32 -4.81 5.95 -10.62
C GLN A 32 -4.92 5.13 -9.37
N HIS A 33 -4.76 3.86 -9.50
CA HIS A 33 -4.92 2.94 -8.37
C HIS A 33 -3.66 2.12 -8.21
N ILE A 34 -3.22 2.05 -6.98
CA ILE A 34 -2.10 1.21 -6.65
C ILE A 34 -2.54 0.35 -5.49
N ASP A 35 -2.25 -0.92 -5.58
CA ASP A 35 -2.59 -1.85 -4.52
C ASP A 35 -1.40 -2.78 -4.40
N LEU A 36 -0.56 -2.54 -3.44
CA LEU A 36 0.67 -3.27 -3.26
C LEU A 36 0.79 -3.73 -1.84
N GLU A 37 1.25 -4.95 -1.68
CA GLU A 37 1.48 -5.50 -0.35
C GLU A 37 2.95 -5.84 -0.17
N ILE A 38 3.47 -5.49 0.99
CA ILE A 38 4.85 -5.76 1.36
C ILE A 38 4.81 -6.57 2.63
N THR A 39 5.41 -7.76 2.61
CA THR A 39 5.36 -8.66 3.77
C THR A 39 6.52 -8.41 4.72
N PHE A 40 6.34 -8.83 5.97
CA PHE A 40 7.33 -8.65 7.03
C PHE A 40 7.58 -9.97 7.73
N ASP A 41 8.77 -10.08 8.29
CA ASP A 41 9.11 -11.24 9.10
C ASP A 41 8.32 -11.21 10.40
N TYR A 42 8.25 -12.36 11.04
CA TYR A 42 7.54 -12.49 12.31
C TYR A 42 8.16 -11.53 13.34
N ASN A 43 7.30 -10.85 14.05
CA ASN A 43 7.70 -9.96 15.14
C ASN A 43 8.71 -8.88 14.71
N SER A 44 8.64 -8.43 13.48
CA SER A 44 9.57 -7.45 12.96
C SER A 44 8.85 -6.35 12.18
N ALA A 45 9.34 -5.13 12.34
CA ALA A 45 8.91 -3.99 11.54
C ALA A 45 10.05 -3.52 10.63
N ASP A 46 11.10 -4.32 10.48
CA ASP A 46 12.20 -3.96 9.61
C ASP A 46 11.91 -4.43 8.19
N ILE A 47 12.26 -3.61 7.22
CA ILE A 47 12.11 -3.99 5.83
C ILE A 47 13.18 -5.02 5.53
N SER A 48 12.76 -6.25 5.23
CA SER A 48 13.70 -7.33 5.02
C SER A 48 14.35 -7.22 3.65
N ALA A 49 15.48 -7.92 3.49
CA ALA A 49 16.14 -7.96 2.19
C ALA A 49 15.21 -8.56 1.13
N LYS A 50 14.34 -9.49 1.54
CA LYS A 50 13.39 -10.09 0.64
C LYS A 50 12.36 -9.09 0.14
N SER A 51 11.93 -8.17 0.99
CA SER A 51 10.90 -7.20 0.65
C SER A 51 11.46 -5.91 0.07
N LEU A 52 12.74 -5.66 0.23
CA LEU A 52 13.34 -4.41 -0.21
C LEU A 52 13.09 -4.09 -1.69
N PRO A 53 13.22 -5.05 -2.61
CA PRO A 53 12.96 -4.74 -4.02
C PRO A 53 11.54 -4.24 -4.26
N SER A 54 10.56 -4.77 -3.53
CA SER A 54 9.17 -4.32 -3.67
C SER A 54 9.01 -2.89 -3.18
N VAL A 55 9.66 -2.55 -2.07
CA VAL A 55 9.59 -1.20 -1.54
C VAL A 55 10.27 -0.21 -2.48
N GLN A 56 11.39 -0.61 -3.08
CA GLN A 56 12.09 0.23 -4.04
C GLN A 56 11.24 0.47 -5.28
N ALA A 57 10.59 -0.58 -5.76
CA ALA A 57 9.72 -0.45 -6.91
C ALA A 57 8.52 0.44 -6.59
N LEU A 58 8.01 0.35 -5.37
CA LEU A 58 6.94 1.24 -4.92
C LEU A 58 7.43 2.70 -4.95
N GLY A 59 8.63 2.95 -4.45
CA GLY A 59 9.19 4.30 -4.46
C GLY A 59 9.26 4.87 -5.86
N ARG A 60 9.71 4.06 -6.81
CA ARG A 60 9.77 4.50 -8.20
C ARG A 60 8.38 4.78 -8.76
N ALA A 61 7.40 3.94 -8.40
CA ALA A 61 6.05 4.14 -8.89
C ALA A 61 5.44 5.42 -8.33
N LEU A 62 5.66 5.70 -7.06
CA LEU A 62 5.07 6.87 -6.42
C LEU A 62 5.72 8.17 -6.90
N THR A 63 6.90 8.11 -7.46
CA THR A 63 7.54 9.31 -8.02
C THR A 63 7.19 9.50 -9.49
N ASN A 64 6.42 8.58 -10.08
CA ASN A 64 5.96 8.73 -11.45
C ASN A 64 5.03 9.93 -11.54
N ASN A 65 5.11 10.69 -12.62
CA ASN A 65 4.29 11.88 -12.78
C ASN A 65 2.80 11.60 -12.66
N ASP A 66 2.35 10.42 -13.03
CA ASP A 66 0.94 10.08 -12.96
C ASP A 66 0.45 9.96 -11.53
N LEU A 67 1.33 9.68 -10.58
CA LEU A 67 0.97 9.49 -9.18
C LEU A 67 1.50 10.59 -8.28
N LYS A 68 2.34 11.46 -8.81
CA LYS A 68 2.97 12.47 -8.01
C LYS A 68 1.93 13.41 -7.43
N GLY A 69 2.03 13.70 -6.17
CA GLY A 69 1.08 14.59 -5.51
C GLY A 69 -0.18 13.92 -4.98
N SER A 70 -0.38 12.64 -5.31
CA SER A 70 -1.51 11.90 -4.73
C SER A 70 -1.21 11.53 -3.29
N THR A 71 -2.26 11.31 -2.54
CA THR A 71 -2.14 10.91 -1.14
C THR A 71 -2.44 9.41 -1.03
N PHE A 72 -1.60 8.71 -0.27
CA PHE A 72 -1.73 7.27 -0.13
C PHE A 72 -1.89 6.88 1.32
N VAL A 73 -2.69 5.86 1.57
CA VAL A 73 -2.79 5.25 2.89
C VAL A 73 -1.79 4.10 2.94
N VAL A 74 -0.98 4.08 3.97
CA VAL A 74 0.00 3.03 4.21
C VAL A 74 -0.49 2.27 5.43
N ALA A 75 -1.11 1.12 5.20
CA ALA A 75 -1.82 0.39 6.24
C ALA A 75 -1.03 -0.82 6.71
N GLY A 76 -0.67 -0.85 7.97
CA GLY A 76 0.08 -1.97 8.54
C GLY A 76 -0.82 -3.01 9.15
N HIS A 77 -0.38 -4.27 9.10
CA HIS A 77 -1.14 -5.40 9.59
C HIS A 77 -0.22 -6.42 10.24
N THR A 78 -0.78 -7.25 11.10
CA THR A 78 -0.04 -8.34 11.71
C THR A 78 -0.79 -9.65 11.50
N ASP A 79 -0.12 -10.76 11.79
CA ASP A 79 -0.82 -12.03 11.91
C ASP A 79 -1.55 -12.05 13.27
N ALA A 80 -2.20 -13.15 13.59
CA ALA A 80 -3.03 -13.22 14.78
C ALA A 80 -2.27 -13.55 16.06
N ALA A 81 -0.97 -13.75 15.99
CA ALA A 81 -0.20 -14.11 17.19
C ALA A 81 -0.08 -12.88 18.10
N GLY A 82 -0.23 -13.10 19.38
CA GLY A 82 -0.02 -12.05 20.36
C GLY A 82 -1.26 -11.23 20.67
N GLY A 83 -1.12 -10.28 21.57
CA GLY A 83 -2.23 -9.48 22.03
C GLY A 83 -2.57 -8.34 21.12
N GLU A 84 -3.71 -7.72 21.39
CA GLU A 84 -4.22 -6.64 20.56
C GLU A 84 -3.32 -5.42 20.60
N GLY A 85 -2.92 -4.98 21.80
CA GLY A 85 -2.11 -3.78 21.93
C GLY A 85 -0.75 -3.94 21.27
N TYR A 86 -0.15 -5.11 21.46
CA TYR A 86 1.15 -5.37 20.86
C TYR A 86 1.07 -5.34 19.34
N ASN A 87 0.04 -5.97 18.80
CA ASN A 87 -0.12 -6.02 17.34
C ASN A 87 -0.52 -4.67 16.76
N GLN A 88 -1.27 -3.87 17.52
CA GLN A 88 -1.58 -2.52 17.08
C GLN A 88 -0.29 -1.72 16.92
N ASP A 89 0.57 -1.77 17.93
CA ASP A 89 1.84 -1.06 17.87
C ASP A 89 2.72 -1.59 16.75
N LEU A 90 2.80 -2.92 16.60
CA LEU A 90 3.65 -3.50 15.57
C LEU A 90 3.17 -3.09 14.17
N SER A 91 1.85 -3.08 13.95
CA SER A 91 1.32 -2.70 12.64
C SER A 91 1.60 -1.23 12.34
N GLU A 92 1.53 -0.37 13.34
CA GLU A 92 1.86 1.05 13.16
C GLU A 92 3.33 1.20 12.82
N ARG A 93 4.20 0.48 13.51
CA ARG A 93 5.63 0.55 13.24
C ARG A 93 5.97 0.04 11.85
N ARG A 94 5.24 -0.96 11.36
CA ARG A 94 5.44 -1.45 9.99
C ARG A 94 5.07 -0.39 8.96
N ALA A 95 3.92 0.27 9.17
CA ALA A 95 3.51 1.33 8.27
C ALA A 95 4.51 2.49 8.30
N ASP A 96 4.98 2.84 9.49
CA ASP A 96 5.95 3.92 9.63
C ASP A 96 7.29 3.59 8.98
N ALA A 97 7.71 2.33 9.02
CA ALA A 97 8.97 1.94 8.40
C ALA A 97 8.91 2.15 6.88
N ILE A 98 7.78 1.79 6.27
CA ILE A 98 7.61 2.00 4.84
C ILE A 98 7.57 3.49 4.52
N LYS A 99 6.81 4.25 5.29
CA LYS A 99 6.73 5.69 5.06
C LYS A 99 8.10 6.34 5.16
N ARG A 100 8.84 5.99 6.21
CA ARG A 100 10.15 6.59 6.44
C ARG A 100 11.11 6.27 5.30
N TYR A 101 11.08 5.03 4.84
CA TYR A 101 11.93 4.65 3.72
C TYR A 101 11.60 5.46 2.47
N LEU A 102 10.31 5.60 2.17
CA LEU A 102 9.90 6.33 0.96
C LEU A 102 10.24 7.81 1.03
N VAL A 103 10.08 8.40 2.20
CA VAL A 103 10.44 9.80 2.38
C VAL A 103 11.96 9.98 2.24
N ASP A 104 12.72 9.13 2.91
CA ASP A 104 14.17 9.29 2.95
C ASP A 104 14.86 8.96 1.64
N LYS A 105 14.40 7.92 0.96
CA LYS A 105 15.10 7.44 -0.23
C LYS A 105 14.53 7.99 -1.54
N TYR A 106 13.27 8.36 -1.55
CA TYR A 106 12.62 8.80 -2.78
C TYR A 106 12.10 10.21 -2.72
N GLY A 107 12.29 10.90 -1.60
CA GLY A 107 11.88 12.29 -1.48
C GLY A 107 10.38 12.51 -1.54
N ILE A 108 9.59 11.48 -1.22
CA ILE A 108 8.15 11.64 -1.24
C ILE A 108 7.73 12.49 -0.05
N ASN A 109 6.82 13.42 -0.29
CA ASN A 109 6.37 14.31 0.75
C ASN A 109 5.64 13.49 1.82
N GLY A 110 6.09 13.61 3.07
CA GLY A 110 5.50 12.83 4.15
C GLY A 110 4.02 13.09 4.35
N THR A 111 3.52 14.28 3.99
CA THR A 111 2.11 14.56 4.14
C THR A 111 1.27 13.81 3.11
N ASP A 112 1.90 13.24 2.08
CA ASP A 112 1.18 12.46 1.09
C ASP A 112 1.09 10.98 1.48
N LEU A 113 1.66 10.60 2.61
CA LEU A 113 1.64 9.22 3.08
C LEU A 113 1.00 9.17 4.46
N VAL A 114 -0.22 8.67 4.52
CA VAL A 114 -0.98 8.60 5.77
C VAL A 114 -0.87 7.18 6.32
N THR A 115 -0.26 7.02 7.48
CA THR A 115 -0.06 5.70 8.05
C THR A 115 -1.20 5.32 8.98
N VAL A 116 -1.54 4.04 8.98
CA VAL A 116 -2.54 3.51 9.90
C VAL A 116 -2.14 2.09 10.25
N GLY A 117 -2.39 1.69 11.49
CA GLY A 117 -2.16 0.32 11.93
C GLY A 117 -3.50 -0.33 12.25
N TYR A 118 -3.72 -1.51 11.72
CA TYR A 118 -4.92 -2.27 11.99
C TYR A 118 -4.68 -3.43 12.94
N GLY A 119 -3.44 -3.63 13.38
CA GLY A 119 -3.13 -4.76 14.23
C GLY A 119 -3.50 -6.05 13.52
N LYS A 120 -4.15 -6.94 14.25
CA LYS A 120 -4.58 -8.22 13.71
C LYS A 120 -6.06 -8.23 13.32
N SER A 121 -6.69 -7.07 13.29
CA SER A 121 -8.13 -7.00 13.07
C SER A 121 -8.55 -7.24 11.63
N LYS A 122 -7.63 -7.15 10.67
CA LYS A 122 -7.96 -7.33 9.26
C LYS A 122 -7.00 -8.31 8.60
N LEU A 123 -7.14 -9.59 8.96
CA LEU A 123 -6.30 -10.62 8.37
C LEU A 123 -6.60 -10.76 6.90
N LYS A 124 -5.55 -10.93 6.09
CA LYS A 124 -5.76 -11.18 4.68
C LYS A 124 -6.30 -12.58 4.47
N ASP A 125 -5.81 -13.54 5.24
CA ASP A 125 -6.25 -14.91 5.15
C ASP A 125 -6.69 -15.40 6.53
N PRO A 126 -7.95 -15.21 6.88
CA PRO A 126 -8.43 -15.65 8.19
C PRO A 126 -8.38 -17.16 8.39
N SER A 127 -8.34 -17.94 7.30
CA SER A 127 -8.24 -19.38 7.44
C SER A 127 -6.85 -19.83 7.86
N GLN A 128 -5.85 -18.95 7.70
CA GLN A 128 -4.50 -19.22 8.15
C GLN A 128 -4.01 -18.02 8.95
N PRO A 129 -4.51 -17.86 10.17
CA PRO A 129 -4.30 -16.60 10.90
C PRO A 129 -2.84 -16.29 11.22
N MET A 130 -1.97 -17.31 11.23
CA MET A 130 -0.56 -17.09 11.53
C MET A 130 0.31 -16.99 10.27
N ALA A 131 -0.30 -17.02 9.10
CA ALA A 131 0.46 -17.05 7.86
C ALA A 131 1.15 -15.72 7.57
N GLU A 132 2.24 -15.81 6.83
CA GLU A 132 3.05 -14.65 6.48
C GLU A 132 2.26 -13.59 5.71
N VAL A 133 1.29 -14.01 4.90
CA VAL A 133 0.52 -13.05 4.11
C VAL A 133 -0.21 -12.03 4.97
N ASN A 134 -0.43 -12.35 6.26
CA ASN A 134 -1.09 -11.42 7.16
C ASN A 134 -0.15 -10.35 7.71
N ARG A 135 1.15 -10.60 7.66
CA ARG A 135 2.15 -9.66 8.15
C ARG A 135 2.56 -8.76 7.01
N ARG A 136 1.82 -7.70 6.82
CA ARG A 136 2.01 -6.89 5.62
C ARG A 136 1.74 -5.41 5.83
N VAL A 137 2.20 -4.63 4.89
CA VAL A 137 1.77 -3.25 4.73
C VAL A 137 1.10 -3.16 3.37
N GLN A 138 -0.06 -2.57 3.33
CA GLN A 138 -0.81 -2.37 2.10
C GLN A 138 -0.82 -0.88 1.78
N VAL A 139 -0.58 -0.53 0.53
CA VAL A 139 -0.52 0.87 0.11
C VAL A 139 -1.63 1.10 -0.90
N VAL A 140 -2.51 2.05 -0.59
CA VAL A 140 -3.69 2.31 -1.41
C VAL A 140 -3.78 3.79 -1.72
N ASN A 141 -4.10 4.13 -2.94
CA ASN A 141 -4.25 5.52 -3.33
C ASN A 141 -5.56 6.08 -2.76
N MET A 142 -5.42 7.00 -1.82
CA MET A 142 -6.55 7.60 -1.16
C MET A 142 -7.28 8.54 -2.08
N GLU A 143 -6.57 9.17 -2.96
CA GLU A 143 -7.14 10.12 -3.85
C GLU A 143 -8.12 9.52 -4.82
N ASN A 144 -7.92 8.28 -5.22
CA ASN A 144 -8.87 7.59 -6.05
C ASN A 144 -10.23 7.50 -5.36
N LYS A 145 -10.24 7.22 -4.06
CA LYS A 145 -11.47 7.12 -3.36
C LYS A 145 -12.17 8.44 -3.25
N ALA A 146 -11.42 9.49 -2.96
CA ALA A 146 -11.98 10.81 -2.84
C ALA A 146 -12.57 11.27 -4.15
N THR A 147 -11.86 11.02 -5.24
CA THR A 147 -12.32 11.42 -6.55
C THR A 147 -13.58 10.67 -6.94
N ALA A 148 -13.59 9.38 -6.69
CA ALA A 148 -14.76 8.57 -6.99
C ALA A 148 -15.96 9.02 -6.18
N SER A 149 -15.74 9.36 -4.95
CA SER A 149 -16.82 9.80 -4.09
C SER A 149 -17.39 11.11 -4.58
N ASN A 150 -16.55 12.00 -5.00
CA ASN A 150 -17.01 13.27 -5.52
C ASN A 150 -17.77 13.10 -6.84
N ALA A 151 -17.31 12.19 -7.65
CA ALA A 151 -17.98 11.95 -8.92
C ALA A 151 -19.35 11.33 -8.72
N ALA A 152 -19.56 10.66 -7.61
CA ALA A 152 -20.84 10.03 -7.36
C ALA A 152 -21.91 11.04 -6.95
N LYS A 153 -21.55 12.24 -6.67
CA LYS A 153 -22.55 13.24 -6.34
C LYS A 153 -23.07 13.92 -7.59
#